data_4b680da4c6f0f18655a3794b987d854f
#
_entry.id   4b680da4c6f0f18655a3794b987d854f
#
_cell.length_a   1.000
_cell.length_b   1.000
_cell.length_c   1.000
_cell.angle_alpha   90.00
_cell.angle_beta   90.00
_cell.angle_gamma   90.00
#
_symmetry.space_group_name_H-M   'P 1'
#
loop_
_entity.id
_entity.type
_entity.pdbx_description
1 polymer ?
#
loop_
_entity_poly.entity_id
_entity_poly.type
_entity_poly.pdbx_seq_one_letter_code
_entity_poly.pdbx_strand_id
1 'polypeptide(L)'
;TIELKTVYRQSDTFFLSLLNRIRENQADDEVLNELNRRYQPGFRPRKAEGYIRLTTHNYQAQKVNDNELASLPGQTYSFRAEIDGTFPEYLYPADEVLTIKAGAQIMFLKNDPSSEKRYYNGMIGEVAAVNDAGMIVRGKDNGDEFQLLPEEWGNYKYVLNEETKEITEEIEGTFRQYPIRLAWAITIHKSQGLTFERAIIDARNSFAHGQ
;
A
#
# COMPACT_ATOMS: atom_id res chain seq x y z
N THR A 1 22.29 8.41 20.14
CA THR A 1 21.73 7.59 19.03
C THR A 1 21.06 6.38 19.65
N ILE A 2 19.83 6.09 19.26
CA ILE A 2 19.10 4.89 19.71
C ILE A 2 19.13 3.91 18.52
N GLU A 3 19.63 2.71 18.74
CA GLU A 3 19.69 1.63 17.77
C GLU A 3 18.61 0.59 18.09
N LEU A 4 17.72 0.32 17.12
CA LEU A 4 16.70 -0.73 17.22
C LEU A 4 17.31 -2.06 16.78
N LYS A 5 17.43 -3.02 17.70
CA LYS A 5 18.11 -4.32 17.45
C LYS A 5 17.13 -5.47 17.19
N THR A 6 15.86 -5.33 17.57
CA THR A 6 14.89 -6.42 17.50
C THR A 6 13.99 -6.28 16.28
N VAL A 7 13.94 -7.32 15.46
CA VAL A 7 13.03 -7.41 14.32
C VAL A 7 11.80 -8.22 14.72
N TYR A 8 10.63 -7.60 14.71
CA TYR A 8 9.37 -8.25 15.11
C TYR A 8 8.55 -8.79 13.92
N ARG A 9 8.80 -8.32 12.70
CA ARG A 9 8.00 -8.66 11.51
C ARG A 9 8.43 -9.94 10.81
N GLN A 10 9.65 -10.40 11.06
CA GLN A 10 10.22 -11.59 10.41
C GLN A 10 10.87 -12.46 11.47
N SER A 11 10.49 -13.72 11.50
CA SER A 11 11.01 -14.73 12.43
C SER A 11 12.02 -15.67 11.78
N ASP A 12 12.12 -15.69 10.46
CA ASP A 12 13.13 -16.49 9.74
C ASP A 12 14.51 -15.84 9.91
N THR A 13 15.30 -16.41 10.81
CA THR A 13 16.64 -15.92 11.15
C THR A 13 17.62 -16.02 9.99
N PHE A 14 17.47 -17.05 9.13
CA PHE A 14 18.31 -17.20 7.94
C PHE A 14 18.02 -16.08 6.93
N PHE A 15 16.74 -15.81 6.64
CA PHE A 15 16.34 -14.73 5.74
C PHE A 15 16.76 -13.37 6.29
N LEU A 16 16.63 -13.14 7.60
CA LEU A 16 17.13 -11.93 8.25
C LEU A 16 18.64 -11.76 8.09
N SER A 17 19.40 -12.85 8.22
CA SER A 17 20.85 -12.83 8.00
C SER A 17 21.19 -12.40 6.56
N LEU A 18 20.51 -12.95 5.56
CA LEU A 18 20.69 -12.54 4.16
C LEU A 18 20.41 -11.06 3.94
N LEU A 19 19.28 -10.56 4.46
CA LEU A 19 18.91 -9.15 4.34
C LEU A 19 19.93 -8.22 5.03
N ASN A 20 20.43 -8.59 6.22
CA ASN A 20 21.44 -7.82 6.94
C ASN A 20 22.75 -7.77 6.16
N ARG A 21 23.22 -8.89 5.59
CA ARG A 21 24.43 -8.92 4.76
C ARG A 21 24.31 -8.00 3.53
N ILE A 22 23.13 -7.95 2.89
CA ILE A 22 22.88 -7.03 1.79
C ILE A 22 22.93 -5.57 2.28
N ARG A 23 22.23 -5.27 3.37
CA ARG A 23 22.17 -3.92 3.94
C ARG A 23 23.55 -3.39 4.35
N GLU A 24 24.41 -4.27 4.86
CA GLU A 24 25.77 -3.95 5.32
C GLU A 24 26.80 -4.01 4.18
N ASN A 25 26.35 -4.18 2.93
CA ASN A 25 27.21 -4.36 1.75
C ASN A 25 28.21 -5.54 1.89
N GLN A 26 27.77 -6.62 2.53
CA GLN A 26 28.52 -7.86 2.74
C GLN A 26 27.93 -9.02 1.92
N ALA A 27 27.20 -8.71 0.85
CA ALA A 27 26.65 -9.71 -0.05
C ALA A 27 27.79 -10.36 -0.87
N ASP A 28 27.95 -11.65 -0.70
CA ASP A 28 28.85 -12.51 -1.47
C ASP A 28 28.08 -13.45 -2.40
N ASP A 29 28.79 -14.33 -3.07
CA ASP A 29 28.20 -15.29 -4.00
C ASP A 29 27.19 -16.24 -3.33
N GLU A 30 27.37 -16.56 -2.04
CA GLU A 30 26.44 -17.39 -1.31
C GLU A 30 25.08 -16.68 -1.13
N VAL A 31 25.11 -15.41 -0.69
CA VAL A 31 23.90 -14.58 -0.57
C VAL A 31 23.20 -14.41 -1.92
N LEU A 32 23.95 -14.11 -2.97
CA LEU A 32 23.41 -13.95 -4.32
C LEU A 32 22.80 -15.25 -4.85
N ASN A 33 23.45 -16.38 -4.65
CA ASN A 33 22.94 -17.68 -5.07
C ASN A 33 21.64 -18.03 -4.34
N GLU A 34 21.54 -17.75 -3.04
CA GLU A 34 20.33 -18.03 -2.27
C GLU A 34 19.15 -17.15 -2.72
N LEU A 35 19.39 -15.87 -2.96
CA LEU A 35 18.38 -14.97 -3.52
C LEU A 35 17.95 -15.41 -4.93
N ASN A 36 18.91 -15.81 -5.76
CA ASN A 36 18.66 -16.25 -7.13
C ASN A 36 17.84 -17.55 -7.22
N ARG A 37 17.74 -18.35 -6.15
CA ARG A 37 16.78 -19.47 -6.08
C ARG A 37 15.34 -19.02 -6.24
N ARG A 38 15.04 -17.77 -5.91
CA ARG A 38 13.71 -17.14 -6.10
C ARG A 38 13.55 -16.48 -7.47
N TYR A 39 14.61 -16.44 -8.28
CA TYR A 39 14.55 -15.86 -9.61
C TYR A 39 13.76 -16.75 -10.56
N GLN A 40 12.60 -16.28 -10.97
CA GLN A 40 11.69 -17.00 -11.87
C GLN A 40 11.28 -16.05 -13.03
N PRO A 41 12.12 -15.92 -14.06
CA PRO A 41 11.77 -15.08 -15.21
C PRO A 41 10.51 -15.62 -15.89
N GLY A 42 9.55 -14.75 -16.15
CA GLY A 42 8.28 -15.14 -16.78
C GLY A 42 7.24 -15.73 -15.82
N PHE A 43 7.47 -15.73 -14.49
CA PHE A 43 6.47 -16.13 -13.52
C PHE A 43 5.18 -15.29 -13.68
N ARG A 44 4.06 -15.98 -13.81
CA ARG A 44 2.73 -15.37 -13.95
C ARG A 44 1.79 -16.04 -12.95
N PRO A 45 1.51 -15.39 -11.81
CA PRO A 45 0.56 -15.93 -10.83
C PRO A 45 -0.86 -15.95 -11.40
N ARG A 46 -1.66 -16.87 -10.89
CA ARG A 46 -3.11 -16.81 -11.11
C ARG A 46 -3.68 -15.61 -10.32
N LYS A 47 -4.71 -14.95 -10.86
CA LYS A 47 -5.33 -13.77 -10.22
C LYS A 47 -5.78 -14.03 -8.78
N ALA A 48 -6.32 -15.23 -8.51
CA ALA A 48 -6.79 -15.63 -7.19
C ALA A 48 -5.67 -15.78 -6.13
N GLU A 49 -4.39 -15.86 -6.55
CA GLU A 49 -3.27 -16.06 -5.60
C GLU A 49 -2.87 -14.78 -4.86
N GLY A 50 -3.35 -13.62 -5.31
CA GLY A 50 -3.17 -12.36 -4.59
C GLY A 50 -1.75 -11.84 -4.50
N TYR A 51 -0.91 -12.15 -5.49
CA TYR A 51 0.42 -11.55 -5.59
C TYR A 51 0.32 -10.04 -5.80
N ILE A 52 1.22 -9.32 -5.14
CA ILE A 52 1.46 -7.91 -5.42
C ILE A 52 2.81 -7.75 -6.13
N ARG A 53 2.84 -6.91 -7.16
CA ARG A 53 4.09 -6.59 -7.86
C ARG A 53 4.73 -5.34 -7.26
N LEU A 54 5.96 -5.45 -6.80
CA LEU A 54 6.77 -4.33 -6.34
C LEU A 54 7.62 -3.82 -7.50
N THR A 55 7.45 -2.55 -7.86
CA THR A 55 8.13 -1.89 -8.97
C THR A 55 8.96 -0.71 -8.49
N THR A 56 9.91 -0.27 -9.30
CA THR A 56 10.77 0.87 -8.96
C THR A 56 10.12 2.23 -9.25
N HIS A 57 9.19 2.31 -10.19
CA HIS A 57 8.60 3.57 -10.67
C HIS A 57 7.07 3.57 -10.61
N ASN A 58 6.49 4.73 -10.26
CA ASN A 58 5.04 4.91 -10.19
C ASN A 58 4.34 4.57 -11.52
N TYR A 59 4.90 4.98 -12.67
CA TYR A 59 4.28 4.73 -13.97
C TYR A 59 4.19 3.22 -14.29
N GLN A 60 5.14 2.41 -13.81
CA GLN A 60 5.11 0.96 -14.00
C GLN A 60 3.97 0.33 -13.17
N ALA A 61 3.86 0.72 -11.90
CA ALA A 61 2.78 0.28 -11.04
C ALA A 61 1.41 0.69 -11.62
N GLN A 62 1.28 1.95 -12.05
CA GLN A 62 0.06 2.47 -12.66
C GLN A 62 -0.33 1.66 -13.89
N LYS A 63 0.61 1.46 -14.82
CA LYS A 63 0.37 0.68 -16.04
C LYS A 63 -0.11 -0.74 -15.76
N VAL A 64 0.44 -1.41 -14.74
CA VAL A 64 -0.02 -2.75 -14.34
C VAL A 64 -1.44 -2.66 -13.79
N ASN A 65 -1.71 -1.74 -12.89
CA ASN A 65 -3.02 -1.55 -12.27
C ASN A 65 -4.09 -1.22 -13.30
N ASP A 66 -3.80 -0.31 -14.24
CA ASP A 66 -4.74 0.08 -15.31
C ASP A 66 -5.07 -1.10 -16.24
N ASN A 67 -4.05 -1.88 -16.63
CA ASN A 67 -4.25 -3.05 -17.49
C ASN A 67 -5.08 -4.14 -16.78
N GLU A 68 -4.81 -4.40 -15.51
CA GLU A 68 -5.57 -5.39 -14.74
C GLU A 68 -7.00 -4.93 -14.52
N LEU A 69 -7.21 -3.64 -14.17
CA LEU A 69 -8.54 -3.06 -14.03
C LEU A 69 -9.32 -3.12 -15.37
N ALA A 70 -8.68 -2.77 -16.48
CA ALA A 70 -9.29 -2.83 -17.81
C ALA A 70 -9.70 -4.26 -18.19
N SER A 71 -8.92 -5.26 -17.76
CA SER A 71 -9.19 -6.68 -18.04
C SER A 71 -10.35 -7.27 -17.23
N LEU A 72 -10.80 -6.60 -16.17
CA LEU A 72 -11.95 -7.05 -15.40
C LEU A 72 -13.25 -6.78 -16.19
N PRO A 73 -14.21 -7.72 -16.16
CA PRO A 73 -15.53 -7.49 -16.71
C PRO A 73 -16.33 -6.48 -15.90
N GLY A 74 -17.43 -6.02 -16.47
CA GLY A 74 -18.38 -5.16 -15.78
C GLY A 74 -18.11 -3.66 -15.87
N GLN A 75 -18.98 -2.91 -15.22
CA GLN A 75 -18.98 -1.45 -15.23
C GLN A 75 -17.86 -0.88 -14.38
N THR A 76 -17.30 0.23 -14.82
CA THR A 76 -16.32 1.02 -14.08
C THR A 76 -17.05 2.10 -13.28
N TYR A 77 -16.68 2.26 -12.02
CA TYR A 77 -17.18 3.30 -11.12
C TYR A 77 -16.03 4.21 -10.73
N SER A 78 -16.36 5.50 -10.53
CA SER A 78 -15.37 6.49 -10.12
C SER A 78 -15.89 7.30 -8.94
N PHE A 79 -15.10 7.36 -7.89
CA PHE A 79 -15.39 8.11 -6.67
C PHE A 79 -14.38 9.23 -6.52
N ARG A 80 -14.86 10.47 -6.49
CA ARG A 80 -14.04 11.65 -6.29
C ARG A 80 -13.91 11.94 -4.82
N ALA A 81 -12.69 12.28 -4.38
CA ALA A 81 -12.43 12.73 -3.02
C ALA A 81 -13.16 14.06 -2.74
N GLU A 82 -13.63 14.21 -1.52
CA GLU A 82 -14.09 15.47 -0.97
C GLU A 82 -12.91 16.15 -0.30
N ILE A 83 -12.57 17.36 -0.74
CA ILE A 83 -11.43 18.13 -0.21
C ILE A 83 -11.95 19.45 0.31
N ASP A 84 -11.66 19.75 1.57
CA ASP A 84 -12.03 21.00 2.21
C ASP A 84 -10.80 21.69 2.80
N GLY A 85 -10.80 23.02 2.78
CA GLY A 85 -9.67 23.82 3.24
C GLY A 85 -8.40 23.64 2.41
N THR A 86 -7.26 23.72 3.07
CA THR A 86 -5.94 23.62 2.42
C THR A 86 -5.39 22.20 2.55
N PHE A 87 -5.46 21.43 1.47
CA PHE A 87 -4.86 20.09 1.40
C PHE A 87 -4.07 19.96 0.09
N PRO A 88 -2.75 20.19 0.09
CA PRO A 88 -1.93 20.13 -1.12
C PRO A 88 -1.93 18.75 -1.78
N GLU A 89 -1.95 18.71 -3.10
CA GLU A 89 -2.05 17.47 -3.89
C GLU A 89 -0.92 16.46 -3.57
N TYR A 90 0.30 16.95 -3.30
CA TYR A 90 1.44 16.08 -2.96
C TYR A 90 1.28 15.36 -1.60
N LEU A 91 0.32 15.79 -0.76
CA LEU A 91 -0.03 15.16 0.51
C LEU A 91 -1.21 14.17 0.39
N TYR A 92 -1.83 14.03 -0.79
CA TYR A 92 -2.98 13.15 -0.94
C TYR A 92 -2.65 11.71 -0.52
N PRO A 93 -3.37 11.18 0.49
CA PRO A 93 -3.12 9.83 1.00
C PRO A 93 -3.66 8.74 0.07
N ALA A 94 -4.65 9.09 -0.75
CA ALA A 94 -5.30 8.23 -1.74
C ALA A 94 -5.45 8.98 -3.07
N ASP A 95 -5.91 8.28 -4.11
CA ASP A 95 -6.18 8.90 -5.41
C ASP A 95 -7.37 9.86 -5.30
N GLU A 96 -7.24 11.08 -5.85
CA GLU A 96 -8.34 12.06 -5.88
C GLU A 96 -9.57 11.48 -6.59
N VAL A 97 -9.34 10.74 -7.67
CA VAL A 97 -10.39 10.00 -8.37
C VAL A 97 -10.07 8.52 -8.32
N LEU A 98 -10.73 7.82 -7.42
CA LEU A 98 -10.63 6.36 -7.32
C LEU A 98 -11.50 5.71 -8.41
N THR A 99 -10.86 5.05 -9.36
CA THR A 99 -11.53 4.29 -10.42
C THR A 99 -11.46 2.81 -10.11
N ILE A 100 -12.63 2.12 -10.07
CA ILE A 100 -12.73 0.76 -9.53
C ILE A 100 -13.77 -0.09 -10.28
N LYS A 101 -13.63 -1.41 -10.23
CA LYS A 101 -14.60 -2.41 -10.67
C LYS A 101 -14.76 -3.51 -9.62
N ALA A 102 -15.86 -4.23 -9.66
CA ALA A 102 -15.97 -5.49 -8.94
C ALA A 102 -14.87 -6.47 -9.39
N GLY A 103 -14.30 -7.23 -8.45
CA GLY A 103 -13.16 -8.11 -8.67
C GLY A 103 -11.79 -7.41 -8.63
N ALA A 104 -11.74 -6.10 -8.40
CA ALA A 104 -10.47 -5.38 -8.33
C ALA A 104 -9.70 -5.74 -7.05
N GLN A 105 -8.40 -6.04 -7.21
CA GLN A 105 -7.48 -6.21 -6.09
C GLN A 105 -7.11 -4.85 -5.53
N ILE A 106 -7.30 -4.68 -4.24
CA ILE A 106 -7.08 -3.44 -3.52
C ILE A 106 -6.13 -3.63 -2.34
N MET A 107 -5.58 -2.53 -1.87
CA MET A 107 -4.86 -2.44 -0.61
C MET A 107 -5.44 -1.32 0.23
N PHE A 108 -5.66 -1.60 1.52
CA PHE A 108 -6.12 -0.60 2.48
C PHE A 108 -5.00 0.37 2.84
N LEU A 109 -5.35 1.65 3.00
CA LEU A 109 -4.42 2.76 3.25
C LEU A 109 -4.49 3.29 4.69
N LYS A 110 -5.37 2.72 5.49
CA LYS A 110 -5.64 3.13 6.86
C LYS A 110 -6.03 1.91 7.69
N ASN A 111 -5.91 2.02 9.01
CA ASN A 111 -6.50 1.01 9.90
C ASN A 111 -7.99 1.33 10.10
N ASP A 112 -8.81 0.29 10.18
CA ASP A 112 -10.23 0.43 10.50
C ASP A 112 -10.39 1.15 11.85
N PRO A 113 -11.04 2.35 11.87
CA PRO A 113 -11.25 3.08 13.11
C PRO A 113 -12.31 2.42 14.00
N SER A 114 -13.15 1.53 13.45
CA SER A 114 -14.20 0.85 14.19
C SER A 114 -13.65 -0.13 15.22
N SER A 115 -14.48 -0.55 16.17
CA SER A 115 -14.13 -1.57 17.14
C SER A 115 -13.91 -2.95 16.54
N GLU A 116 -14.45 -3.20 15.34
CA GLU A 116 -14.38 -4.50 14.66
C GLU A 116 -13.00 -4.78 14.05
N LYS A 117 -12.20 -3.71 13.75
CA LYS A 117 -10.86 -3.84 13.19
C LYS A 117 -10.76 -4.77 11.97
N ARG A 118 -11.71 -4.62 11.03
CA ARG A 118 -11.88 -5.49 9.87
C ARG A 118 -10.73 -5.40 8.85
N TYR A 119 -10.00 -4.27 8.84
CA TYR A 119 -8.87 -4.04 7.96
C TYR A 119 -7.76 -3.21 8.63
N TYR A 120 -6.57 -3.30 8.08
CA TYR A 120 -5.40 -2.53 8.51
C TYR A 120 -4.62 -2.01 7.31
N ASN A 121 -3.80 -0.99 7.54
CA ASN A 121 -2.97 -0.40 6.50
C ASN A 121 -2.00 -1.42 5.89
N GLY A 122 -2.06 -1.60 4.58
CA GLY A 122 -1.29 -2.58 3.82
C GLY A 122 -1.98 -3.93 3.62
N MET A 123 -3.11 -4.19 4.27
CA MET A 123 -3.90 -5.39 4.02
C MET A 123 -4.40 -5.42 2.58
N ILE A 124 -4.29 -6.58 1.95
CA ILE A 124 -4.82 -6.81 0.60
C ILE A 124 -6.26 -7.30 0.69
N GLY A 125 -7.08 -6.80 -0.21
CA GLY A 125 -8.48 -7.18 -0.34
C GLY A 125 -8.94 -7.24 -1.78
N GLU A 126 -10.22 -7.45 -1.96
CA GLU A 126 -10.90 -7.48 -3.25
C GLU A 126 -12.22 -6.71 -3.15
N VAL A 127 -12.60 -6.00 -4.19
CA VAL A 127 -13.93 -5.39 -4.30
C VAL A 127 -14.93 -6.48 -4.67
N ALA A 128 -15.76 -6.89 -3.72
CA ALA A 128 -16.78 -7.91 -3.93
C ALA A 128 -17.95 -7.38 -4.77
N ALA A 129 -18.39 -6.14 -4.48
CA ALA A 129 -19.43 -5.45 -5.23
C ALA A 129 -19.24 -3.94 -5.19
N VAL A 130 -19.66 -3.23 -6.22
CA VAL A 130 -19.62 -1.77 -6.31
C VAL A 130 -20.78 -1.23 -7.13
N ASN A 131 -21.34 -0.11 -6.70
CA ASN A 131 -22.33 0.68 -7.41
C ASN A 131 -22.14 2.17 -7.07
N ASP A 132 -23.00 3.06 -7.59
CA ASP A 132 -22.89 4.50 -7.35
C ASP A 132 -23.09 4.90 -5.87
N ALA A 133 -23.73 4.04 -5.06
CA ALA A 133 -23.97 4.28 -3.64
C ALA A 133 -22.81 3.82 -2.74
N GLY A 134 -21.84 3.06 -3.27
CA GLY A 134 -20.68 2.59 -2.52
C GLY A 134 -20.16 1.23 -2.93
N MET A 135 -19.38 0.61 -2.05
CA MET A 135 -18.75 -0.66 -2.33
C MET A 135 -18.74 -1.61 -1.13
N ILE A 136 -18.77 -2.90 -1.45
CA ILE A 136 -18.52 -4.00 -0.52
C ILE A 136 -17.14 -4.57 -0.86
N VAL A 137 -16.33 -4.74 0.15
CA VAL A 137 -14.97 -5.29 0.01
C VAL A 137 -14.84 -6.57 0.82
N ARG A 138 -13.93 -7.44 0.38
CA ARG A 138 -13.56 -8.67 1.07
C ARG A 138 -12.09 -8.60 1.44
N GLY A 139 -11.77 -8.77 2.71
CA GLY A 139 -10.39 -8.93 3.17
C GLY A 139 -9.85 -10.31 2.79
N LYS A 140 -8.59 -10.39 2.36
CA LYS A 140 -7.99 -11.70 2.00
C LYS A 140 -7.64 -12.55 3.19
N ASP A 141 -7.37 -11.95 4.34
CA ASP A 141 -6.91 -12.67 5.52
C ASP A 141 -8.04 -13.47 6.19
N ASN A 142 -9.25 -12.91 6.24
CA ASN A 142 -10.41 -13.50 6.93
C ASN A 142 -11.55 -13.89 5.99
N GLY A 143 -11.57 -13.39 4.75
CA GLY A 143 -12.62 -13.66 3.77
C GLY A 143 -13.95 -12.96 4.05
N ASP A 144 -14.04 -12.15 5.11
CA ASP A 144 -15.26 -11.45 5.48
C ASP A 144 -15.56 -10.30 4.51
N GLU A 145 -16.84 -10.18 4.16
CA GLU A 145 -17.34 -9.06 3.36
C GLU A 145 -17.94 -7.99 4.25
N PHE A 146 -17.59 -6.75 3.95
CA PHE A 146 -18.14 -5.60 4.67
C PHE A 146 -18.28 -4.39 3.75
N GLN A 147 -19.23 -3.52 4.08
CA GLN A 147 -19.36 -2.23 3.41
C GLN A 147 -18.18 -1.34 3.81
N LEU A 148 -17.43 -0.87 2.81
CA LEU A 148 -16.38 0.09 3.02
C LEU A 148 -16.97 1.50 2.98
N LEU A 149 -16.59 2.32 3.95
CA LEU A 149 -16.97 3.71 4.03
C LEU A 149 -15.78 4.62 3.69
N PRO A 150 -16.03 5.81 3.13
CA PRO A 150 -15.00 6.84 3.00
C PRO A 150 -14.45 7.23 4.37
N GLU A 151 -13.14 7.45 4.42
CA GLU A 151 -12.39 7.89 5.59
C GLU A 151 -11.82 9.28 5.36
N GLU A 152 -11.62 10.01 6.46
CA GLU A 152 -11.07 11.37 6.42
C GLU A 152 -9.62 11.40 6.91
N TRP A 153 -8.80 12.21 6.26
CA TRP A 153 -7.44 12.58 6.67
C TRP A 153 -7.36 14.09 6.87
N GLY A 154 -6.72 14.52 7.95
CA GLY A 154 -6.47 15.93 8.24
C GLY A 154 -5.08 16.35 7.77
N ASN A 155 -4.99 17.56 7.20
CA ASN A 155 -3.74 18.29 7.07
C ASN A 155 -3.60 19.20 8.28
N TYR A 156 -2.57 18.98 9.10
CA TYR A 156 -2.38 19.67 10.37
C TYR A 156 -1.22 20.66 10.29
N LYS A 157 -1.43 21.82 10.85
CA LYS A 157 -0.39 22.83 11.10
C LYS A 157 -0.10 22.92 12.60
N TYR A 158 1.17 22.97 12.92
CA TYR A 158 1.60 23.19 14.29
C TYR A 158 1.72 24.68 14.56
N VAL A 159 0.97 25.20 15.53
CA VAL A 159 0.97 26.60 15.92
C VAL A 159 1.48 26.72 17.35
N LEU A 160 2.48 27.58 17.55
CA LEU A 160 2.96 27.91 18.89
C LEU A 160 2.05 28.95 19.52
N ASN A 161 1.40 28.59 20.63
CA ASN A 161 0.71 29.56 21.47
C ASN A 161 1.77 30.39 22.20
N GLU A 162 1.82 31.68 21.88
CA GLU A 162 2.85 32.59 22.45
C GLU A 162 2.71 32.81 23.95
N GLU A 163 1.51 32.69 24.49
CA GLU A 163 1.22 32.89 25.93
C GLU A 163 1.59 31.65 26.76
N THR A 164 1.12 30.46 26.33
CA THR A 164 1.33 29.20 27.07
C THR A 164 2.64 28.49 26.69
N LYS A 165 3.28 28.89 25.56
CA LYS A 165 4.44 28.21 24.96
C LYS A 165 4.17 26.74 24.57
N GLU A 166 2.91 26.38 24.45
CA GLU A 166 2.49 25.06 24.00
C GLU A 166 2.31 25.03 22.49
N ILE A 167 2.63 23.89 21.87
CA ILE A 167 2.38 23.64 20.45
C ILE A 167 1.01 22.99 20.35
N THR A 168 0.12 23.65 19.61
CA THR A 168 -1.22 23.12 19.29
C THR A 168 -1.30 22.71 17.82
N GLU A 169 -2.13 21.71 17.53
CA GLU A 169 -2.43 21.28 16.18
C GLU A 169 -3.71 21.97 15.70
N GLU A 170 -3.64 22.61 14.56
CA GLU A 170 -4.82 23.18 13.86
C GLU A 170 -5.01 22.47 12.53
N ILE A 171 -6.26 22.13 12.20
CA ILE A 171 -6.61 21.52 10.92
C ILE A 171 -6.65 22.63 9.86
N GLU A 172 -5.77 22.56 8.84
CA GLU A 172 -5.78 23.46 7.69
C GLU A 172 -6.73 22.99 6.57
N GLY A 173 -6.93 21.67 6.47
CA GLY A 173 -7.82 21.08 5.49
C GLY A 173 -8.03 19.60 5.72
N THR A 174 -9.05 19.06 5.05
CA THR A 174 -9.38 17.64 5.10
C THR A 174 -9.47 17.03 3.71
N PHE A 175 -9.19 15.73 3.64
CA PHE A 175 -9.29 14.91 2.45
C PHE A 175 -10.11 13.68 2.80
N ARG A 176 -11.25 13.47 2.15
CA ARG A 176 -12.16 12.35 2.42
C ARG A 176 -12.32 11.48 1.17
N GLN A 177 -11.96 10.22 1.28
CA GLN A 177 -12.02 9.24 0.19
C GLN A 177 -12.11 7.81 0.77
N TYR A 178 -12.47 6.84 -0.04
CA TYR A 178 -12.31 5.43 0.32
C TYR A 178 -10.85 5.12 0.63
N PRO A 179 -10.55 4.49 1.77
CA PRO A 179 -9.18 4.25 2.23
C PRO A 179 -8.53 3.06 1.51
N ILE A 180 -8.57 3.06 0.17
CA ILE A 180 -8.02 1.99 -0.67
C ILE A 180 -7.32 2.54 -1.91
N ARG A 181 -6.50 1.71 -2.50
CA ARG A 181 -5.96 1.87 -3.86
C ARG A 181 -5.90 0.55 -4.58
N LEU A 182 -5.80 0.57 -5.91
CA LEU A 182 -5.50 -0.62 -6.69
C LEU A 182 -4.14 -1.20 -6.29
N ALA A 183 -4.05 -2.51 -6.17
CA ALA A 183 -2.90 -3.20 -5.59
C ALA A 183 -2.45 -4.45 -6.31
N TRP A 184 -2.56 -4.53 -7.62
CA TRP A 184 -1.81 -5.52 -8.40
C TRP A 184 -0.32 -5.15 -8.48
N ALA A 185 -0.02 -3.84 -8.48
CA ALA A 185 1.32 -3.33 -8.35
C ALA A 185 1.39 -2.06 -7.51
N ILE A 186 2.48 -1.93 -6.75
CA ILE A 186 2.86 -0.71 -6.02
C ILE A 186 4.36 -0.47 -6.17
N THR A 187 4.81 0.74 -5.84
CA THR A 187 6.26 1.00 -5.82
C THR A 187 6.90 0.48 -4.54
N ILE A 188 8.18 0.14 -4.64
CA ILE A 188 9.01 -0.27 -3.50
C ILE A 188 8.94 0.77 -2.37
N HIS A 189 9.00 2.06 -2.70
CA HIS A 189 8.89 3.12 -1.69
C HIS A 189 7.56 3.09 -0.93
N LYS A 190 6.45 2.91 -1.64
CA LYS A 190 5.11 2.83 -1.02
C LYS A 190 4.89 1.52 -0.26
N SER A 191 5.72 0.51 -0.50
CA SER A 191 5.68 -0.78 0.21
C SER A 191 6.47 -0.79 1.51
N GLN A 192 7.28 0.24 1.77
CA GLN A 192 8.05 0.33 3.01
C GLN A 192 7.13 0.32 4.24
N GLY A 193 7.49 -0.51 5.20
CA GLY A 193 6.69 -0.68 6.40
C GLY A 193 5.47 -1.59 6.26
N LEU A 194 5.16 -2.09 5.06
CA LEU A 194 4.07 -3.04 4.83
C LEU A 194 4.59 -4.48 4.83
N THR A 195 3.68 -5.44 5.05
CA THR A 195 3.97 -6.87 5.01
C THR A 195 3.11 -7.53 3.95
N PHE A 196 3.70 -8.35 3.10
CA PHE A 196 2.99 -9.08 2.06
C PHE A 196 3.30 -10.57 2.17
N GLU A 197 2.29 -11.40 2.09
CA GLU A 197 2.47 -12.86 2.04
C GLU A 197 3.12 -13.31 0.73
N ARG A 198 2.78 -12.64 -0.37
CA ARG A 198 3.22 -12.99 -1.72
C ARG A 198 3.55 -11.75 -2.52
N ALA A 199 4.81 -11.63 -2.94
CA ALA A 199 5.27 -10.51 -3.73
C ALA A 199 6.11 -10.96 -4.93
N ILE A 200 5.98 -10.24 -6.04
CA ILE A 200 6.88 -10.31 -7.19
C ILE A 200 7.72 -9.04 -7.15
N ILE A 201 9.02 -9.19 -6.94
CA ILE A 201 9.94 -8.05 -6.88
C ILE A 201 10.55 -7.87 -8.27
N ASP A 202 10.23 -6.73 -8.91
CA ASP A 202 10.81 -6.32 -10.18
C ASP A 202 11.70 -5.11 -9.96
N ALA A 203 12.96 -5.39 -9.63
CA ALA A 203 13.96 -4.37 -9.33
C ALA A 203 14.69 -3.85 -10.58
N ARG A 204 14.27 -4.26 -11.79
CA ARG A 204 14.82 -3.70 -13.02
C ARG A 204 14.58 -2.20 -13.06
N ASN A 205 15.57 -1.45 -13.49
CA ASN A 205 15.55 0.00 -13.50
C ASN A 205 15.53 0.67 -12.12
N SER A 206 16.07 0.01 -11.10
CA SER A 206 16.37 0.69 -9.83
C SER A 206 17.28 1.90 -10.08
N PHE A 207 16.97 3.04 -9.47
CA PHE A 207 17.66 4.32 -9.73
C PHE A 207 18.33 4.91 -8.50
N ALA A 208 18.17 4.29 -7.34
CA ALA A 208 18.77 4.72 -6.09
C ALA A 208 19.46 3.57 -5.37
N HIS A 209 20.59 3.87 -4.71
CA HIS A 209 21.26 2.92 -3.83
C HIS A 209 20.36 2.57 -2.65
N GLY A 210 20.22 1.28 -2.35
CA GLY A 210 19.39 0.79 -1.25
C GLY A 210 17.89 0.73 -1.56
N GLN A 211 17.50 0.90 -2.81
CA GLN A 211 16.10 0.75 -3.26
C GLN A 211 15.65 -0.70 -3.29
#